data_728d670cfe5bb7a4c3396e2994fbc608
#
_entry.id   728d670cfe5bb7a4c3396e2994fbc608
#
_cell.length_a   1.000
_cell.length_b   1.000
_cell.length_c   1.000
_cell.angle_alpha   90.00
_cell.angle_beta   90.00
_cell.angle_gamma   90.00
#
_symmetry.space_group_name_H-M   'P 1'
#
loop_
_entity.id
_entity.type
_entity.pdbx_description
1 polymer ?
#
loop_
_entity_poly.entity_id
_entity_poly.type
_entity_poly.pdbx_seq_one_letter_code
_entity_poly.pdbx_strand_id
1 'polypeptide(L)' 'VDQSLHNEFISDRIQSAINNLPEHFKIVIILRDIQELSYEEISNIVEVPLGTIKSRINRARIQLQAELLDLK' A
#
# COMPACT_ATOMS: atom_id res chain seq x y z
N VAL A 1 11.92 11.53 -20.06
CA VAL A 1 11.59 10.33 -20.79
C VAL A 1 12.21 9.11 -20.14
N ASP A 2 13.51 9.15 -19.95
CA ASP A 2 14.21 8.08 -19.27
C ASP A 2 13.71 7.92 -17.84
N GLN A 3 13.45 9.03 -17.22
CA GLN A 3 12.90 9.05 -15.87
C GLN A 3 11.53 8.39 -15.81
N SER A 4 10.76 8.60 -16.85
CA SER A 4 9.42 8.03 -16.94
C SER A 4 9.49 6.50 -17.03
N LEU A 5 10.40 5.98 -17.84
CA LEU A 5 10.59 4.54 -17.97
C LEU A 5 11.09 3.93 -16.68
N HIS A 6 12.01 4.61 -16.03
CA HIS A 6 12.55 4.15 -14.77
C HIS A 6 11.45 4.08 -13.69
N ASN A 7 10.63 5.10 -13.65
CA ASN A 7 9.53 5.17 -12.70
C ASN A 7 8.50 4.09 -12.95
N GLU A 8 8.23 3.79 -14.21
CA GLU A 8 7.29 2.73 -14.56
C GLU A 8 7.79 1.39 -14.08
N PHE A 9 9.07 1.13 -14.24
CA PHE A 9 9.66 -0.13 -13.82
C PHE A 9 9.54 -0.32 -12.30
N ILE A 10 9.90 0.72 -11.54
CA ILE A 10 9.80 0.69 -10.09
C ILE A 10 8.35 0.57 -9.67
N SER A 11 7.48 1.31 -10.34
CA SER A 11 6.06 1.30 -10.06
C SER A 11 5.44 -0.09 -10.27
N ASP A 12 5.89 -0.80 -11.30
CA ASP A 12 5.41 -2.14 -11.58
C ASP A 12 5.76 -3.11 -10.46
N ARG A 13 6.96 -3.01 -9.93
CA ARG A 13 7.39 -3.86 -8.84
C ARG A 13 6.57 -3.60 -7.58
N ILE A 14 6.39 -2.34 -7.27
CA ILE A 14 5.61 -1.94 -6.11
C ILE A 14 4.15 -2.37 -6.30
N GLN A 15 3.62 -2.17 -7.49
CA GLN A 15 2.25 -2.54 -7.79
C GLN A 15 2.04 -4.04 -7.66
N SER A 16 2.99 -4.83 -8.13
CA SER A 16 2.92 -6.28 -7.98
C SER A 16 2.93 -6.69 -6.51
N ALA A 17 3.79 -6.07 -5.73
CA ALA A 17 3.87 -6.37 -4.31
C ALA A 17 2.57 -6.01 -3.60
N ILE A 18 1.98 -4.87 -3.96
CA ILE A 18 0.71 -4.45 -3.40
C ILE A 18 -0.39 -5.45 -3.79
N ASN A 19 -0.39 -5.90 -5.04
CA ASN A 19 -1.40 -6.84 -5.52
C ASN A 19 -1.33 -8.19 -4.82
N ASN A 20 -0.17 -8.53 -4.27
CA ASN A 20 0.00 -9.77 -3.54
C ASN A 20 -0.47 -9.70 -2.09
N LEU A 21 -0.80 -8.50 -1.62
CA LEU A 21 -1.30 -8.34 -0.25
C LEU A 21 -2.73 -8.88 -0.13
N PRO A 22 -3.10 -9.35 1.07
CA PRO A 22 -4.51 -9.64 1.34
C PRO A 22 -5.37 -8.41 1.05
N GLU A 23 -6.62 -8.65 0.67
CA GLU A 23 -7.50 -7.59 0.22
C GLU A 23 -7.63 -6.45 1.23
N HIS A 24 -7.79 -6.78 2.50
CA HIS A 24 -7.99 -5.74 3.53
C HIS A 24 -6.72 -4.92 3.78
N PHE A 25 -5.56 -5.45 3.49
CA PHE A 25 -4.31 -4.69 3.54
C PHE A 25 -4.12 -3.87 2.28
N LYS A 26 -4.44 -4.46 1.14
CA LYS A 26 -4.30 -3.79 -0.15
C LYS A 26 -5.09 -2.50 -0.21
N ILE A 27 -6.34 -2.56 0.24
CA ILE A 27 -7.22 -1.39 0.18
C ILE A 27 -6.65 -0.23 0.99
N VAL A 28 -6.22 -0.48 2.23
CA VAL A 28 -5.74 0.61 3.07
C VAL A 28 -4.42 1.19 2.55
N ILE A 29 -3.56 0.35 1.96
CA ILE A 29 -2.32 0.82 1.38
C ILE A 29 -2.59 1.72 0.17
N ILE A 30 -3.50 1.30 -0.69
CA ILE A 30 -3.85 2.10 -1.87
C ILE A 30 -4.43 3.44 -1.45
N LEU A 31 -5.34 3.43 -0.48
CA LEU A 31 -5.97 4.66 -0.05
C LEU A 31 -4.99 5.59 0.64
N ARG A 32 -4.05 5.03 1.40
CA ARG A 32 -3.10 5.86 2.14
C ARG A 32 -1.91 6.31 1.28
N ASP A 33 -1.25 5.37 0.61
CA ASP A 33 0.02 5.66 -0.03
C ASP A 33 -0.12 6.14 -1.47
N ILE A 34 -1.18 5.75 -2.16
CA ILE A 34 -1.39 6.16 -3.54
C ILE A 34 -2.33 7.36 -3.62
N GLN A 35 -3.43 7.31 -2.90
CA GLN A 35 -4.40 8.40 -2.93
C GLN A 35 -4.18 9.43 -1.83
N GLU A 36 -3.25 9.17 -0.93
CA GLU A 36 -2.81 10.12 0.09
C GLU A 36 -3.92 10.61 1.00
N LEU A 37 -4.84 9.72 1.33
CA LEU A 37 -5.93 10.06 2.24
C LEU A 37 -5.46 9.99 3.69
N SER A 38 -6.13 10.74 4.56
CA SER A 38 -5.84 10.66 5.98
C SER A 38 -6.38 9.36 6.56
N TYR A 39 -5.86 8.97 7.71
CA TYR A 39 -6.36 7.78 8.40
C TYR A 39 -7.85 7.89 8.69
N GLU A 40 -8.29 9.10 9.06
CA GLU A 40 -9.69 9.33 9.36
C GLU A 40 -10.57 9.15 8.11
N GLU A 41 -10.09 9.66 7.00
CA GLU A 41 -10.80 9.50 5.73
C GLU A 41 -10.91 8.03 5.36
N ILE A 42 -9.82 7.29 5.52
CA ILE A 42 -9.81 5.87 5.21
C ILE A 42 -10.77 5.13 6.13
N SER A 43 -10.73 5.47 7.41
CA SER A 43 -11.63 4.87 8.40
C SER A 43 -13.09 5.05 7.99
N ASN A 44 -13.43 6.23 7.49
CA ASN A 44 -14.79 6.50 7.04
C ASN A 44 -15.16 5.74 5.78
N ILE A 45 -14.20 5.60 4.86
CA ILE A 45 -14.47 4.93 3.58
C ILE A 45 -14.67 3.43 3.78
N VAL A 46 -13.78 2.79 4.53
CA VAL A 46 -13.86 1.34 4.70
C VAL A 46 -14.68 0.93 5.93
N GLU A 47 -15.13 1.91 6.69
CA GLU A 47 -16.05 1.71 7.81
C GLU A 47 -15.46 0.80 8.90
N VAL A 48 -14.22 1.05 9.28
CA VAL A 48 -13.60 0.38 10.41
C VAL A 48 -12.98 1.43 11.32
N PRO A 49 -12.80 1.10 12.61
CA PRO A 49 -12.24 2.07 13.56
C PRO A 49 -10.85 2.54 13.18
N LEU A 50 -10.55 3.76 13.59
CA LEU A 50 -9.26 4.39 13.28
C LEU A 50 -8.07 3.54 13.74
N GLY A 51 -8.17 2.96 14.94
CA GLY A 51 -7.11 2.09 15.44
C GLY A 51 -6.86 0.89 14.55
N THR A 52 -7.94 0.35 13.98
CA THR A 52 -7.85 -0.77 13.06
C THR A 52 -7.15 -0.34 11.76
N ILE A 53 -7.44 0.87 11.28
CA ILE A 53 -6.78 1.40 10.09
C ILE A 53 -5.27 1.50 10.33
N LYS A 54 -4.87 2.08 11.46
CA LYS A 54 -3.46 2.21 11.79
C LYS A 54 -2.76 0.85 11.85
N SER A 55 -3.42 -0.10 12.48
CA SER A 55 -2.88 -1.45 12.62
C SER A 55 -2.73 -2.14 11.25
N ARG A 56 -3.75 -2.03 10.42
CA ARG A 56 -3.73 -2.64 9.09
C ARG A 56 -2.66 -2.04 8.21
N ILE A 57 -2.51 -0.72 8.23
CA ILE A 57 -1.50 -0.05 7.43
C ILE A 57 -0.11 -0.48 7.88
N ASN A 58 0.10 -0.53 9.19
CA ASN A 58 1.39 -0.94 9.72
C ASN A 58 1.75 -2.35 9.30
N ARG A 59 0.81 -3.28 9.44
CA ARG A 59 1.05 -4.68 9.06
C ARG A 59 1.22 -4.83 7.55
N ALA A 60 0.45 -4.07 6.79
CA ALA A 60 0.56 -4.10 5.34
C ALA A 60 1.94 -3.64 4.89
N ARG A 61 2.46 -2.60 5.52
CA ARG A 61 3.78 -2.09 5.18
C ARG A 61 4.89 -3.09 5.51
N ILE A 62 4.75 -3.78 6.63
CA ILE A 62 5.72 -4.82 7.00
C ILE A 62 5.72 -5.92 5.96
N GLN A 63 4.54 -6.37 5.56
CA GLN A 63 4.41 -7.41 4.56
C GLN A 63 4.93 -6.96 3.21
N LEU A 64 4.63 -5.71 2.85
CA LEU A 64 5.10 -5.14 1.60
C LEU A 64 6.61 -5.06 1.56
N GLN A 65 7.23 -4.65 2.65
CA GLN A 65 8.68 -4.60 2.76
C GLN A 65 9.30 -5.97 2.54
N ALA A 66 8.72 -6.99 3.15
CA ALA A 66 9.22 -8.35 3.00
C ALA A 66 9.16 -8.80 1.54
N GLU A 67 8.06 -8.46 0.85
CA GLU A 67 7.90 -8.77 -0.55
C GLU A 67 8.97 -8.11 -1.40
N LEU A 68 9.22 -6.84 -1.13
CA LEU A 68 10.19 -6.08 -1.91
C LEU A 68 11.61 -6.53 -1.65
N LEU A 69 11.90 -6.97 -0.43
CA LEU A 69 13.23 -7.48 -0.11
C LEU A 69 13.53 -8.78 -0.85
N ASP A 70 12.51 -9.58 -1.10
CA ASP A 70 12.68 -10.84 -1.81
C ASP A 70 13.04 -10.63 -3.28
N LEU A 71 12.86 -9.42 -3.78
CA LEU A 71 13.15 -9.12 -5.18
C LEU A 71 14.62 -8.84 -5.45
N LYS A 72 15.43 -8.87 -4.44
CA LYS A 72 16.87 -8.70 -4.63
C LYS A 72 17.52 -9.95 -5.26
#